data_1dac476274a84e61233511c40f6028f0
#
_entry.id   1dac476274a84e61233511c40f6028f0
#
_cell.length_a   1.000
_cell.length_b   1.000
_cell.length_c   1.000
_cell.angle_alpha   90.00
_cell.angle_beta   90.00
_cell.angle_gamma   90.00
#
_symmetry.space_group_name_H-M   'P 1'
#
loop_
_entity.id
_entity.type
_entity.pdbx_description
1 polymer ?
#
loop_
_entity_poly.entity_id
_entity_poly.type
_entity_poly.pdbx_seq_one_letter_code
_entity_poly.pdbx_strand_id
1 'polypeptide(L)'
;IFNQETGGLDPDSIYFFEQATDYFVLDDKGDQIINDDGTYEMIYYDGYLDRSRLGAWTFAESSLYSKRFFSDFKKTIINSKNEPLLAIGYQFTHEYKKIEYIDQSTTSFLYGDKNDGAVLDRSRLYFQENKIYLESFINKLGKFNIGLSLIKWENLYDDYEGALSDLVLKIDKQQTNLNIKWNKRFSKLNFDIEFNKSTNDELASNFLKFEINSNPLRNIETSIRLSNSTRSPNLNFILFRSIYNNYNWYNQNLKDQETSNAHFNIAYKDLIKISADYFIIDNYTYFKETANLLTGEIDIKRLALPFQASNQINYYKIKLENHNRVGKFALINTAQYQNKEETELEYNELMTLNVPEWITRNTLLYSTYLFNNSLFLQTGVTFNFFTKFYADYYNPLLSEFVTQNYKEIGEYPRFDFFVNATIQQTRI
;
A
#
# COMPACT_ATOMS: atom_id res chain seq x y z
N ILE A 1 13.81 12.61 4.44
CA ILE A 1 12.63 13.31 4.96
C ILE A 1 11.55 13.20 3.90
N PHE A 2 10.39 12.76 4.32
CA PHE A 2 9.20 12.66 3.47
C PHE A 2 8.07 13.43 4.16
N ASN A 3 7.38 14.27 3.41
CA ASN A 3 6.18 14.97 3.84
C ASN A 3 5.12 14.82 2.76
N GLN A 4 3.92 14.42 3.13
CA GLN A 4 2.78 14.31 2.25
C GLN A 4 1.59 14.97 2.93
N GLU A 5 0.91 15.81 2.20
CA GLU A 5 -0.32 16.49 2.59
C GLU A 5 -1.41 16.11 1.60
N THR A 6 -2.58 15.78 2.11
CA THR A 6 -3.76 15.46 1.30
C THR A 6 -4.95 16.24 1.82
N GLY A 7 -5.58 17.00 0.94
CA GLY A 7 -6.89 17.62 1.19
C GLY A 7 -8.01 16.63 0.89
N GLY A 8 -9.13 16.80 1.54
CA GLY A 8 -10.37 16.06 1.25
C GLY A 8 -11.20 16.72 0.14
N LEU A 9 -12.19 15.99 -0.36
CA LEU A 9 -13.27 16.57 -1.16
C LEU A 9 -14.42 16.98 -0.22
N ASP A 10 -15.09 18.05 -0.58
CA ASP A 10 -16.30 18.49 0.11
C ASP A 10 -17.38 17.41 0.00
N PRO A 11 -17.91 16.86 1.12
CA PRO A 11 -18.91 15.80 1.09
C PRO A 11 -20.19 16.21 0.38
N ASP A 12 -20.64 17.46 0.53
CA ASP A 12 -21.82 17.95 -0.17
C ASP A 12 -21.59 17.96 -1.68
N SER A 13 -20.40 18.36 -2.13
CA SER A 13 -20.06 18.33 -3.55
C SER A 13 -19.96 16.90 -4.10
N ILE A 14 -19.52 15.91 -3.30
CA ILE A 14 -19.53 14.49 -3.68
C ILE A 14 -20.96 13.98 -3.83
N TYR A 15 -21.84 14.32 -2.88
CA TYR A 15 -23.25 13.96 -2.94
C TYR A 15 -23.92 14.49 -4.21
N PHE A 16 -23.75 15.78 -4.50
CA PHE A 16 -24.28 16.39 -5.71
C PHE A 16 -23.63 15.84 -7.00
N PHE A 17 -22.36 15.50 -6.96
CA PHE A 17 -21.67 14.85 -8.07
C PHE A 17 -22.22 13.46 -8.38
N GLU A 18 -22.54 12.66 -7.36
CA GLU A 18 -23.06 11.30 -7.52
C GLU A 18 -24.55 11.26 -7.87
N GLN A 19 -25.32 12.23 -7.39
CA GLN A 19 -26.78 12.36 -7.64
C GLN A 19 -27.13 13.36 -8.73
N ALA A 20 -26.16 13.82 -9.48
CA ALA A 20 -26.28 14.95 -10.40
C ALA A 20 -27.20 14.66 -11.60
N THR A 21 -28.45 14.49 -11.39
CA THR A 21 -29.36 14.34 -12.52
C THR A 21 -30.20 15.56 -12.78
N ASP A 22 -30.67 16.26 -11.75
CA ASP A 22 -31.63 17.32 -12.00
C ASP A 22 -31.44 18.51 -11.07
N TYR A 23 -31.35 19.74 -11.62
CA TYR A 23 -31.36 20.97 -10.83
C TYR A 23 -32.52 21.84 -11.18
N PHE A 24 -33.00 22.53 -10.17
CA PHE A 24 -33.84 23.71 -10.38
C PHE A 24 -32.97 24.85 -10.93
N VAL A 25 -33.43 25.46 -12.00
CA VAL A 25 -32.81 26.69 -12.49
C VAL A 25 -33.23 27.82 -11.54
N LEU A 26 -32.24 28.58 -11.07
CA LEU A 26 -32.47 29.70 -10.16
C LEU A 26 -32.37 31.03 -10.96
N ASP A 27 -33.21 31.98 -10.61
CA ASP A 27 -33.12 33.34 -11.12
C ASP A 27 -31.98 34.15 -10.48
N ASP A 28 -31.76 35.39 -10.90
CA ASP A 28 -30.71 36.30 -10.37
C ASP A 28 -30.85 36.57 -8.85
N LYS A 29 -31.97 36.22 -8.24
CA LYS A 29 -32.23 36.38 -6.80
C LYS A 29 -32.04 35.08 -6.01
N GLY A 30 -31.84 33.96 -6.73
CA GLY A 30 -31.72 32.62 -6.13
C GLY A 30 -33.06 31.92 -5.94
N ASP A 31 -34.16 32.41 -6.53
CA ASP A 31 -35.47 31.77 -6.49
C ASP A 31 -35.62 30.77 -7.67
N GLN A 32 -36.36 29.66 -7.45
CA GLN A 32 -36.60 28.67 -8.50
C GLN A 32 -37.48 29.25 -9.60
N ILE A 33 -37.06 29.09 -10.85
CA ILE A 33 -37.83 29.56 -12.02
C ILE A 33 -39.00 28.60 -12.26
N ILE A 34 -40.21 29.18 -12.37
CA ILE A 34 -41.43 28.43 -12.66
C ILE A 34 -41.83 28.72 -14.11
N ASN A 35 -42.05 27.66 -14.87
CA ASN A 35 -42.54 27.69 -16.23
C ASN A 35 -44.00 28.18 -16.31
N ASP A 36 -44.46 28.59 -17.48
CA ASP A 36 -45.82 29.03 -17.71
C ASP A 36 -46.90 27.98 -17.39
N ASP A 37 -46.52 26.70 -17.37
CA ASP A 37 -47.40 25.59 -17.01
C ASP A 37 -47.41 25.25 -15.50
N GLY A 38 -46.68 26.01 -14.69
CA GLY A 38 -46.57 25.83 -13.25
C GLY A 38 -45.56 24.81 -12.81
N THR A 39 -44.79 24.23 -13.72
CA THR A 39 -43.65 23.33 -13.39
C THR A 39 -42.39 24.12 -13.13
N TYR A 40 -41.46 23.54 -12.35
CA TYR A 40 -40.16 24.15 -12.15
C TYR A 40 -39.24 23.92 -13.37
N GLU A 41 -38.53 24.95 -13.77
CA GLU A 41 -37.48 24.79 -14.79
C GLU A 41 -36.33 23.98 -14.22
N MET A 42 -36.00 22.86 -14.89
CA MET A 42 -34.96 21.93 -14.44
C MET A 42 -33.93 21.71 -15.53
N ILE A 43 -32.67 21.65 -15.14
CA ILE A 43 -31.58 21.18 -16.02
C ILE A 43 -31.40 19.68 -15.78
N TYR A 44 -31.65 18.92 -16.84
CA TYR A 44 -31.40 17.47 -16.83
C TYR A 44 -29.98 17.20 -17.30
N TYR A 45 -29.21 16.47 -16.52
CA TYR A 45 -27.89 16.02 -16.93
C TYR A 45 -27.96 14.56 -17.37
N ASP A 46 -27.68 14.31 -18.65
CA ASP A 46 -27.66 12.97 -19.30
C ASP A 46 -26.55 12.07 -18.75
N GLY A 47 -26.56 11.76 -17.47
CA GLY A 47 -25.70 10.77 -16.85
C GLY A 47 -24.19 11.08 -16.83
N TYR A 48 -23.77 12.30 -17.20
CA TYR A 48 -22.39 12.72 -17.09
C TYR A 48 -22.12 13.38 -15.73
N LEU A 49 -21.22 12.75 -14.97
CA LEU A 49 -20.74 13.32 -13.71
C LEU A 49 -19.95 14.61 -13.98
N ASP A 50 -20.46 15.72 -13.48
CA ASP A 50 -19.83 17.05 -13.68
C ASP A 50 -18.72 17.28 -12.66
N ARG A 51 -17.47 17.09 -13.08
CA ARG A 51 -16.28 17.28 -12.26
C ARG A 51 -16.09 18.72 -11.76
N SER A 52 -16.67 19.70 -12.41
CA SER A 52 -16.58 21.12 -11.99
C SER A 52 -17.28 21.39 -10.67
N ARG A 53 -18.14 20.47 -10.24
CA ARG A 53 -18.88 20.55 -8.98
C ARG A 53 -18.16 19.96 -7.78
N LEU A 54 -17.08 19.20 -8.01
CA LEU A 54 -16.27 18.67 -6.92
C LEU A 54 -15.51 19.81 -6.25
N GLY A 55 -16.01 20.26 -5.11
CA GLY A 55 -15.33 21.21 -4.24
C GLY A 55 -14.19 20.54 -3.45
N ALA A 56 -13.12 21.28 -3.20
CA ALA A 56 -12.13 20.85 -2.24
C ALA A 56 -12.63 21.11 -0.81
N TRP A 57 -12.50 20.14 0.08
CA TRP A 57 -12.72 20.37 1.51
C TRP A 57 -11.56 21.21 2.06
N THR A 58 -11.75 22.49 2.17
CA THR A 58 -10.71 23.44 2.59
C THR A 58 -10.51 23.47 4.12
N PHE A 59 -11.36 22.80 4.88
CA PHE A 59 -11.34 22.81 6.35
C PHE A 59 -10.66 21.59 6.97
N ALA A 60 -10.39 20.54 6.18
CA ALA A 60 -9.73 19.33 6.65
C ALA A 60 -8.44 19.04 5.89
N GLU A 61 -7.42 18.63 6.61
CA GLU A 61 -6.09 18.32 6.09
C GLU A 61 -5.56 17.06 6.76
N SER A 62 -4.95 16.18 5.98
CA SER A 62 -4.20 15.03 6.48
C SER A 62 -2.75 15.14 6.06
N SER A 63 -1.83 15.02 6.99
CA SER A 63 -0.40 15.11 6.71
C SER A 63 0.37 13.93 7.28
N LEU A 64 1.34 13.44 6.50
CA LEU A 64 2.31 12.43 6.90
C LEU A 64 3.71 13.00 6.82
N TYR A 65 4.41 12.99 7.95
CA TYR A 65 5.80 13.38 8.03
C TYR A 65 6.66 12.19 8.47
N SER A 66 7.73 11.88 7.73
CA SER A 66 8.61 10.76 8.05
C SER A 66 10.08 11.17 7.96
N LYS A 67 10.85 10.72 8.95
CA LYS A 67 12.34 10.81 8.97
C LYS A 67 12.89 9.43 9.22
N ARG A 68 13.93 9.07 8.48
CA ARG A 68 14.67 7.84 8.72
C ARG A 68 16.18 8.14 8.74
N PHE A 69 16.84 7.61 9.75
CA PHE A 69 18.29 7.56 9.83
C PHE A 69 18.73 6.09 9.84
N PHE A 70 19.70 5.77 9.01
CA PHE A 70 20.31 4.44 8.96
C PHE A 70 21.81 4.58 8.91
N SER A 71 22.52 3.75 9.68
CA SER A 71 23.96 3.61 9.62
C SER A 71 24.38 2.15 9.73
N ASP A 72 25.44 1.78 9.03
CA ASP A 72 26.04 0.45 9.07
C ASP A 72 27.56 0.58 9.15
N PHE A 73 28.12 0.13 10.27
CA PHE A 73 29.55 0.10 10.52
C PHE A 73 30.02 -1.34 10.48
N LYS A 74 30.97 -1.63 9.58
CA LYS A 74 31.52 -2.98 9.38
C LYS A 74 33.03 -2.94 9.47
N LYS A 75 33.61 -3.84 10.27
CA LYS A 75 35.06 -4.05 10.39
C LYS A 75 35.40 -5.49 10.07
N THR A 76 36.27 -5.67 9.08
CA THR A 76 36.84 -6.97 8.80
C THR A 76 37.89 -7.33 9.84
N ILE A 77 37.77 -8.52 10.41
CA ILE A 77 38.69 -9.03 11.44
C ILE A 77 39.73 -9.95 10.82
N ILE A 78 39.30 -10.84 9.91
CA ILE A 78 40.15 -11.79 9.25
C ILE A 78 39.96 -11.64 7.73
N ASN A 79 41.07 -11.43 7.01
CA ASN A 79 41.08 -11.34 5.56
C ASN A 79 41.73 -12.60 4.95
N SER A 80 41.20 -13.11 3.89
CA SER A 80 41.85 -13.99 2.93
C SER A 80 42.11 -13.23 1.63
N LYS A 81 42.99 -13.77 0.77
CA LYS A 81 43.60 -13.07 -0.39
C LYS A 81 42.64 -12.25 -1.29
N ASN A 82 41.32 -12.40 -1.21
CA ASN A 82 40.33 -11.59 -1.96
C ASN A 82 38.96 -11.40 -1.29
N GLU A 83 38.71 -11.98 -0.11
CA GLU A 83 37.39 -11.86 0.57
C GLU A 83 37.54 -11.81 2.10
N PRO A 84 36.70 -11.06 2.80
CA PRO A 84 36.67 -11.06 4.26
C PRO A 84 36.20 -12.43 4.74
N LEU A 85 37.04 -13.16 5.48
CA LEU A 85 36.69 -14.44 6.11
C LEU A 85 35.79 -14.24 7.33
N LEU A 86 36.00 -13.14 8.06
CA LEU A 86 35.23 -12.79 9.24
C LEU A 86 35.15 -11.27 9.38
N ALA A 87 33.94 -10.77 9.53
CA ALA A 87 33.68 -9.36 9.84
C ALA A 87 32.64 -9.24 10.94
N ILE A 88 32.76 -8.21 11.76
CA ILE A 88 31.76 -7.77 12.72
C ILE A 88 31.15 -6.46 12.26
N GLY A 89 29.84 -6.32 12.42
CA GLY A 89 29.15 -5.09 12.06
C GLY A 89 28.13 -4.67 13.13
N TYR A 90 27.82 -3.40 13.08
CA TYR A 90 26.75 -2.77 13.86
C TYR A 90 25.89 -1.91 12.96
N GLN A 91 24.58 -2.18 12.96
CA GLN A 91 23.58 -1.39 12.28
C GLN A 91 22.71 -0.66 13.28
N PHE A 92 22.44 0.60 12.98
CA PHE A 92 21.49 1.42 13.70
C PHE A 92 20.45 1.98 12.74
N THR A 93 19.18 1.77 13.07
CA THR A 93 18.03 2.35 12.34
C THR A 93 17.21 3.13 13.34
N HIS A 94 16.88 4.37 12.99
CA HIS A 94 15.90 5.17 13.70
C HIS A 94 14.91 5.74 12.70
N GLU A 95 13.62 5.58 12.99
CA GLU A 95 12.54 6.11 12.17
C GLU A 95 11.55 6.84 13.06
N TYR A 96 11.15 8.01 12.61
CA TYR A 96 10.12 8.83 13.21
C TYR A 96 9.05 9.11 12.16
N LYS A 97 7.78 8.83 12.47
CA LYS A 97 6.62 9.20 11.68
C LYS A 97 5.67 10.02 12.53
N LYS A 98 5.12 11.07 11.94
CA LYS A 98 4.02 11.84 12.48
C LYS A 98 2.87 11.79 11.47
N ILE A 99 1.71 11.37 11.91
CA ILE A 99 0.47 11.43 11.17
C ILE A 99 -0.39 12.45 11.88
N GLU A 100 -0.96 13.38 11.14
CA GLU A 100 -1.77 14.47 11.68
C GLU A 100 -3.00 14.66 10.80
N TYR A 101 -4.17 14.71 11.43
CA TYR A 101 -5.42 15.06 10.79
C TYR A 101 -6.00 16.27 11.50
N ILE A 102 -6.30 17.30 10.72
CA ILE A 102 -6.88 18.56 11.20
C ILE A 102 -8.22 18.73 10.52
N ASP A 103 -9.27 19.05 11.27
CA ASP A 103 -10.58 19.43 10.74
C ASP A 103 -11.09 20.62 11.54
N GLN A 104 -11.16 21.77 10.87
CA GLN A 104 -11.64 23.03 11.44
C GLN A 104 -13.16 23.22 11.27
N SER A 105 -13.83 22.27 10.61
CA SER A 105 -15.29 22.35 10.44
C SER A 105 -16.01 22.28 11.77
N THR A 106 -17.13 22.96 11.89
CA THR A 106 -18.00 22.87 13.05
C THR A 106 -19.02 21.74 12.96
N THR A 107 -19.08 21.06 11.80
CA THR A 107 -19.99 19.96 11.50
C THR A 107 -19.28 18.62 11.57
N SER A 108 -19.87 17.63 12.20
CA SER A 108 -19.36 16.25 12.35
C SER A 108 -19.82 15.33 11.21
N PHE A 109 -19.93 15.86 10.00
CA PHE A 109 -20.64 15.18 8.92
C PHE A 109 -19.97 13.90 8.43
N LEU A 110 -18.62 13.90 8.26
CA LEU A 110 -17.95 12.81 7.56
C LEU A 110 -17.59 11.62 8.45
N TYR A 111 -17.13 11.88 9.68
CA TYR A 111 -16.62 10.84 10.60
C TYR A 111 -17.47 10.66 11.86
N GLY A 112 -18.67 11.20 11.87
CA GLY A 112 -19.58 11.10 12.99
C GLY A 112 -19.44 12.22 14.01
N ASP A 113 -20.00 11.97 15.21
CA ASP A 113 -20.05 12.99 16.24
C ASP A 113 -18.69 13.24 16.87
N LYS A 114 -18.40 14.49 17.14
CA LYS A 114 -17.21 14.96 17.84
C LYS A 114 -17.61 15.88 19.00
N ASN A 115 -16.72 16.00 19.97
CA ASN A 115 -16.86 17.06 20.96
C ASN A 115 -16.72 18.44 20.29
N ASP A 116 -17.32 19.46 20.86
CA ASP A 116 -17.26 20.82 20.30
C ASP A 116 -15.80 21.26 20.05
N GLY A 117 -15.59 21.87 18.89
CA GLY A 117 -14.29 22.42 18.53
C GLY A 117 -13.65 21.82 17.26
N ALA A 118 -12.45 22.29 16.97
CA ALA A 118 -11.64 21.76 15.87
C ALA A 118 -11.06 20.39 16.22
N VAL A 119 -10.95 19.51 15.24
CA VAL A 119 -10.23 18.23 15.40
C VAL A 119 -8.75 18.46 15.12
N LEU A 120 -7.92 18.00 16.03
CA LEU A 120 -6.47 17.90 15.85
C LEU A 120 -6.01 16.54 16.38
N ASP A 121 -6.10 15.55 15.51
CA ASP A 121 -5.64 14.21 15.82
C ASP A 121 -4.18 14.06 15.37
N ARG A 122 -3.32 13.68 16.30
CA ARG A 122 -1.89 13.51 16.01
C ARG A 122 -1.38 12.24 16.63
N SER A 123 -0.76 11.39 15.80
CA SER A 123 0.01 10.24 16.26
C SER A 123 1.48 10.37 15.89
N ARG A 124 2.34 9.86 16.77
CA ARG A 124 3.79 9.83 16.58
C ARG A 124 4.30 8.42 16.79
N LEU A 125 4.91 7.87 15.76
CA LEU A 125 5.55 6.58 15.80
C LEU A 125 7.06 6.73 15.83
N TYR A 126 7.69 6.11 16.81
CA TYR A 126 9.13 5.97 16.94
C TYR A 126 9.50 4.51 16.77
N PHE A 127 10.43 4.25 15.87
CA PHE A 127 11.05 2.95 15.68
C PHE A 127 12.55 3.08 15.85
N GLN A 128 13.15 2.19 16.62
CA GLN A 128 14.59 2.11 16.78
C GLN A 128 15.04 0.66 16.74
N GLU A 129 16.02 0.36 15.89
CA GLU A 129 16.68 -0.94 15.84
C GLU A 129 18.18 -0.77 16.06
N ASN A 130 18.73 -1.56 16.98
CA ASN A 130 20.16 -1.74 17.20
C ASN A 130 20.51 -3.17 16.88
N LYS A 131 21.32 -3.42 15.87
CA LYS A 131 21.70 -4.76 15.42
C LYS A 131 23.21 -4.93 15.43
N ILE A 132 23.69 -5.97 16.12
CA ILE A 132 25.06 -6.45 16.03
C ILE A 132 25.04 -7.71 15.18
N TYR A 133 25.98 -7.83 14.23
CA TYR A 133 26.06 -9.01 13.37
C TYR A 133 27.50 -9.45 13.11
N LEU A 134 27.64 -10.75 12.86
CA LEU A 134 28.84 -11.40 12.36
C LEU A 134 28.60 -11.86 10.92
N GLU A 135 29.50 -11.52 10.04
CA GLU A 135 29.53 -12.00 8.64
C GLU A 135 30.77 -12.89 8.47
N SER A 136 30.55 -14.08 8.00
CA SER A 136 31.64 -15.06 7.78
C SER A 136 31.50 -15.70 6.40
N PHE A 137 32.62 -15.90 5.73
CA PHE A 137 32.71 -16.70 4.51
C PHE A 137 33.55 -17.95 4.79
N ILE A 138 32.92 -19.12 4.61
CA ILE A 138 33.54 -20.41 4.78
C ILE A 138 33.56 -21.09 3.41
N ASN A 139 34.74 -21.27 2.80
CA ASN A 139 34.93 -21.67 1.40
C ASN A 139 34.02 -22.82 0.93
N LYS A 140 33.85 -23.87 1.76
CA LYS A 140 32.99 -25.02 1.40
C LYS A 140 31.52 -24.81 1.75
N LEU A 141 31.19 -23.95 2.71
CA LEU A 141 29.84 -23.78 3.26
C LEU A 141 29.12 -22.52 2.75
N GLY A 142 29.84 -21.51 2.24
CA GLY A 142 29.26 -20.27 1.75
C GLY A 142 29.33 -19.11 2.73
N LYS A 143 28.49 -18.12 2.50
CA LYS A 143 28.43 -16.88 3.27
C LYS A 143 27.33 -16.98 4.34
N PHE A 144 27.69 -16.65 5.58
CA PHE A 144 26.81 -16.56 6.72
C PHE A 144 26.75 -15.12 7.24
N ASN A 145 25.59 -14.70 7.66
CA ASN A 145 25.39 -13.49 8.45
C ASN A 145 24.48 -13.88 9.63
N ILE A 146 24.98 -13.69 10.85
CA ILE A 146 24.25 -13.98 12.08
C ILE A 146 24.22 -12.72 12.91
N GLY A 147 23.03 -12.24 13.27
CA GLY A 147 22.86 -10.99 14.00
C GLY A 147 21.80 -11.07 15.09
N LEU A 148 21.96 -10.23 16.08
CA LEU A 148 20.98 -9.96 17.12
C LEU A 148 20.54 -8.51 17.02
N SER A 149 19.22 -8.28 16.98
CA SER A 149 18.62 -6.96 16.95
C SER A 149 17.82 -6.69 18.21
N LEU A 150 18.00 -5.51 18.80
CA LEU A 150 17.11 -4.94 19.81
C LEU A 150 16.24 -3.89 19.12
N ILE A 151 14.93 -4.08 19.14
CA ILE A 151 13.95 -3.23 18.48
C ILE A 151 13.03 -2.63 19.52
N LYS A 152 12.80 -1.32 19.40
CA LYS A 152 11.81 -0.57 20.19
C LYS A 152 10.81 0.09 19.27
N TRP A 153 9.55 -0.02 19.62
CA TRP A 153 8.43 0.64 19.00
C TRP A 153 7.68 1.45 20.02
N GLU A 154 7.39 2.69 19.71
CA GLU A 154 6.57 3.55 20.53
C GLU A 154 5.57 4.27 19.62
N ASN A 155 4.29 4.15 19.92
CA ASN A 155 3.23 4.91 19.28
C ASN A 155 2.51 5.75 20.34
N LEU A 156 2.48 7.05 20.15
CA LEU A 156 1.94 8.03 21.07
C LEU A 156 0.90 8.89 20.36
N TYR A 157 -0.27 9.01 20.94
CA TYR A 157 -1.31 9.97 20.55
C TYR A 157 -1.25 11.20 21.44
N ASP A 158 -1.41 12.38 20.85
CA ASP A 158 -1.51 13.63 21.61
C ASP A 158 -2.92 13.76 22.19
N ASP A 159 -3.00 14.17 23.45
CA ASP A 159 -4.25 14.54 24.08
C ASP A 159 -4.44 16.06 23.94
N TYR A 160 -5.15 16.42 22.88
CA TYR A 160 -5.43 17.83 22.61
C TYR A 160 -6.57 18.30 23.52
N GLU A 161 -6.27 19.35 24.33
CA GLU A 161 -7.23 19.97 25.29
C GLU A 161 -7.80 19.00 26.35
N GLY A 162 -7.17 17.85 26.59
CA GLY A 162 -7.61 16.88 27.58
C GLY A 162 -8.81 16.02 27.16
N ALA A 163 -9.20 16.07 25.89
CA ALA A 163 -10.38 15.35 25.38
C ALA A 163 -10.24 13.81 25.45
N LEU A 164 -9.02 13.31 25.52
CA LEU A 164 -8.69 11.89 25.52
C LEU A 164 -8.01 11.42 26.82
N SER A 165 -8.01 12.26 27.88
CA SER A 165 -7.26 12.05 29.13
C SER A 165 -7.56 10.71 29.85
N ASP A 166 -8.78 10.19 29.69
CA ASP A 166 -9.21 8.94 30.32
C ASP A 166 -8.88 7.68 29.49
N LEU A 167 -8.22 7.86 28.34
CA LEU A 167 -7.93 6.78 27.40
C LEU A 167 -6.45 6.41 27.40
N VAL A 168 -6.14 5.18 26.98
CA VAL A 168 -4.76 4.76 26.70
C VAL A 168 -4.26 5.50 25.47
N LEU A 169 -3.24 6.33 25.62
CA LEU A 169 -2.68 7.16 24.54
C LEU A 169 -1.36 6.61 23.98
N LYS A 170 -0.78 5.60 24.61
CA LYS A 170 0.56 5.12 24.26
C LYS A 170 0.61 3.61 24.21
N ILE A 171 1.32 3.09 23.18
CA ILE A 171 1.86 1.73 23.17
C ILE A 171 3.38 1.82 23.11
N ASP A 172 4.06 1.09 23.99
CA ASP A 172 5.51 0.92 24.02
C ASP A 172 5.83 -0.56 24.01
N LYS A 173 6.58 -1.00 23.00
CA LYS A 173 6.91 -2.41 22.78
C LYS A 173 8.40 -2.59 22.51
N GLN A 174 8.98 -3.65 23.06
CA GLN A 174 10.36 -4.02 22.82
C GLN A 174 10.45 -5.49 22.40
N GLN A 175 11.36 -5.77 21.49
CA GLN A 175 11.64 -7.14 21.09
C GLN A 175 13.12 -7.35 20.78
N THR A 176 13.55 -8.59 20.93
CA THR A 176 14.87 -9.04 20.50
C THR A 176 14.69 -10.04 19.37
N ASN A 177 15.41 -9.86 18.27
CA ASN A 177 15.34 -10.72 17.11
C ASN A 177 16.67 -11.39 16.84
N LEU A 178 16.63 -12.70 16.59
CA LEU A 178 17.73 -13.46 16.02
C LEU A 178 17.58 -13.46 14.49
N ASN A 179 18.62 -13.03 13.79
CA ASN A 179 18.65 -12.98 12.33
C ASN A 179 19.76 -13.92 11.83
N ILE A 180 19.45 -14.81 10.92
CA ILE A 180 20.41 -15.70 10.27
C ILE A 180 20.19 -15.65 8.77
N LYS A 181 21.26 -15.37 8.00
CA LYS A 181 21.25 -15.44 6.55
C LYS A 181 22.37 -16.36 6.09
N TRP A 182 22.05 -17.22 5.15
CA TRP A 182 23.01 -18.11 4.51
C TRP A 182 22.86 -18.04 3.01
N ASN A 183 23.97 -17.87 2.31
CA ASN A 183 24.03 -17.89 0.86
C ASN A 183 25.15 -18.79 0.39
N LYS A 184 24.85 -19.64 -0.59
CA LYS A 184 25.83 -20.55 -1.21
C LYS A 184 25.54 -20.73 -2.68
N ARG A 185 26.61 -20.56 -3.47
CA ARG A 185 26.60 -20.86 -4.90
C ARG A 185 27.21 -22.23 -5.18
N PHE A 186 26.49 -23.07 -5.91
CA PHE A 186 26.92 -24.34 -6.43
C PHE A 186 26.80 -24.35 -7.95
N SER A 187 27.89 -24.18 -8.68
CA SER A 187 27.87 -24.14 -10.14
C SER A 187 26.82 -23.12 -10.67
N LYS A 188 25.71 -23.62 -11.19
CA LYS A 188 24.61 -22.82 -11.75
C LYS A 188 23.49 -22.53 -10.77
N LEU A 189 23.54 -23.07 -9.56
CA LEU A 189 22.52 -22.90 -8.51
C LEU A 189 23.05 -21.93 -7.44
N ASN A 190 22.20 -21.00 -7.02
CA ASN A 190 22.44 -20.16 -5.87
C ASN A 190 21.33 -20.39 -4.85
N PHE A 191 21.70 -20.79 -3.65
CA PHE A 191 20.80 -21.00 -2.51
C PHE A 191 20.89 -19.81 -1.59
N ASP A 192 19.72 -19.34 -1.12
CA ASP A 192 19.60 -18.27 -0.17
C ASP A 192 18.58 -18.67 0.91
N ILE A 193 19.02 -18.68 2.16
CA ILE A 193 18.16 -18.94 3.32
C ILE A 193 18.23 -17.73 4.23
N GLU A 194 17.06 -17.26 4.65
CA GLU A 194 16.93 -16.17 5.61
C GLU A 194 15.97 -16.59 6.71
N PHE A 195 16.41 -16.49 7.94
CA PHE A 195 15.64 -16.77 9.13
C PHE A 195 15.70 -15.57 10.08
N ASN A 196 14.54 -15.16 10.55
CA ASN A 196 14.40 -14.14 11.58
C ASN A 196 13.37 -14.62 12.59
N LYS A 197 13.69 -14.56 13.86
CA LYS A 197 12.78 -14.95 14.93
C LYS A 197 12.83 -13.96 16.09
N SER A 198 11.66 -13.48 16.48
CA SER A 198 11.45 -12.75 17.72
C SER A 198 11.58 -13.69 18.91
N THR A 199 12.23 -13.24 19.98
CA THR A 199 12.44 -14.03 21.21
C THR A 199 11.38 -13.75 22.28
N ASN A 200 10.52 -12.75 22.06
CA ASN A 200 9.40 -12.42 22.93
C ASN A 200 8.12 -12.24 22.10
N ASP A 201 6.98 -12.50 22.74
CA ASP A 201 5.67 -12.57 22.08
C ASP A 201 4.95 -11.21 22.00
N GLU A 202 5.59 -10.11 22.44
CA GLU A 202 4.92 -8.81 22.46
C GLU A 202 4.62 -8.23 21.08
N LEU A 203 5.51 -8.49 20.11
CA LEU A 203 5.33 -8.17 18.70
C LEU A 203 5.94 -9.30 17.87
N ALA A 204 5.11 -10.17 17.33
CA ALA A 204 5.64 -11.25 16.50
C ALA A 204 6.29 -10.70 15.22
N SER A 205 7.52 -11.14 14.97
CA SER A 205 8.28 -10.79 13.77
C SER A 205 9.11 -12.01 13.37
N ASN A 206 8.43 -13.07 12.94
CA ASN A 206 9.09 -14.28 12.47
C ASN A 206 9.10 -14.32 10.96
N PHE A 207 10.20 -14.76 10.39
CA PHE A 207 10.35 -14.88 8.94
C PHE A 207 11.29 -16.01 8.59
N LEU A 208 10.85 -16.90 7.70
CA LEU A 208 11.68 -17.93 7.09
C LEU A 208 11.55 -17.81 5.59
N LYS A 209 12.67 -17.74 4.89
CA LYS A 209 12.75 -17.73 3.43
C LYS A 209 13.74 -18.78 2.98
N PHE A 210 13.36 -19.53 1.97
CA PHE A 210 14.22 -20.41 1.19
C PHE A 210 14.09 -20.02 -0.28
N GLU A 211 15.21 -19.74 -0.93
CA GLU A 211 15.23 -19.32 -2.34
C GLU A 211 16.32 -20.06 -3.09
N ILE A 212 15.98 -20.58 -4.27
CA ILE A 212 16.89 -21.16 -5.23
C ILE A 212 16.83 -20.35 -6.50
N ASN A 213 17.97 -19.78 -6.92
CA ASN A 213 18.14 -19.14 -8.21
C ASN A 213 19.03 -20.01 -9.10
N SER A 214 18.64 -20.18 -10.36
CA SER A 214 19.35 -21.06 -11.30
C SER A 214 19.41 -20.44 -12.69
N ASN A 215 20.55 -20.69 -13.36
CA ASN A 215 20.73 -20.42 -14.77
C ASN A 215 20.95 -21.77 -15.51
N PRO A 216 19.89 -22.59 -15.69
CA PRO A 216 20.01 -23.95 -16.19
C PRO A 216 20.58 -24.00 -17.62
N LEU A 217 20.17 -23.04 -18.45
CA LEU A 217 20.62 -22.87 -19.82
C LEU A 217 21.11 -21.44 -20.05
N ARG A 218 21.87 -21.23 -21.09
CA ARG A 218 22.31 -19.90 -21.51
C ARG A 218 21.06 -19.05 -21.79
N ASN A 219 20.97 -17.90 -21.11
CA ASN A 219 19.87 -16.94 -21.23
C ASN A 219 18.52 -17.37 -20.61
N ILE A 220 18.47 -18.46 -19.85
CA ILE A 220 17.30 -18.81 -19.04
C ILE A 220 17.68 -18.63 -17.58
N GLU A 221 16.87 -17.82 -16.88
CA GLU A 221 16.96 -17.61 -15.45
C GLU A 221 15.70 -18.18 -14.80
N THR A 222 15.86 -18.90 -13.71
CA THR A 222 14.74 -19.45 -12.94
C THR A 222 14.95 -19.17 -11.46
N SER A 223 13.87 -18.88 -10.76
CA SER A 223 13.89 -18.79 -9.30
C SER A 223 12.65 -19.44 -8.68
N ILE A 224 12.89 -20.11 -7.55
CA ILE A 224 11.84 -20.64 -6.68
C ILE A 224 12.08 -20.05 -5.30
N ARG A 225 11.06 -19.47 -4.70
CA ARG A 225 11.09 -18.95 -3.33
C ARG A 225 9.92 -19.48 -2.55
N LEU A 226 10.22 -20.02 -1.36
CA LEU A 226 9.23 -20.36 -0.35
C LEU A 226 9.49 -19.47 0.86
N SER A 227 8.45 -18.85 1.38
CA SER A 227 8.58 -18.04 2.59
C SER A 227 7.36 -18.20 3.50
N ASN A 228 7.63 -18.10 4.79
CA ASN A 228 6.61 -18.02 5.82
C ASN A 228 6.96 -16.85 6.73
N SER A 229 5.95 -16.06 7.09
CA SER A 229 6.11 -14.93 7.98
C SER A 229 4.94 -14.84 8.96
N THR A 230 5.27 -14.47 10.20
CA THR A 230 4.30 -14.11 11.23
C THR A 230 4.61 -12.70 11.68
N ARG A 231 3.63 -11.82 11.68
CA ARG A 231 3.79 -10.43 12.11
C ARG A 231 2.57 -9.96 12.88
N SER A 232 2.80 -9.16 13.90
CA SER A 232 1.72 -8.47 14.60
C SER A 232 1.01 -7.47 13.67
N PRO A 233 -0.30 -7.26 13.86
CA PRO A 233 -1.06 -6.23 13.16
C PRO A 233 -0.39 -4.85 13.28
N ASN A 234 -0.60 -3.99 12.30
CA ASN A 234 -0.12 -2.60 12.38
C ASN A 234 -0.72 -1.91 13.60
N LEU A 235 0.02 -0.96 14.16
CA LEU A 235 -0.37 -0.29 15.40
C LEU A 235 -1.71 0.43 15.31
N ASN A 236 -2.10 0.92 14.12
CA ASN A 236 -3.41 1.55 13.90
C ASN A 236 -4.59 0.59 14.11
N PHE A 237 -4.41 -0.73 13.89
CA PHE A 237 -5.45 -1.72 14.23
C PHE A 237 -5.52 -1.98 15.73
N ILE A 238 -4.39 -1.88 16.42
CA ILE A 238 -4.30 -2.15 17.87
C ILE A 238 -4.79 -0.94 18.66
N LEU A 239 -4.26 0.24 18.39
CA LEU A 239 -4.60 1.48 19.09
C LEU A 239 -4.83 2.59 18.08
N PHE A 240 -5.97 3.26 18.18
CA PHE A 240 -6.27 4.49 17.47
C PHE A 240 -7.04 5.44 18.38
N ARG A 241 -6.74 6.73 18.28
CA ARG A 241 -7.35 7.81 19.06
C ARG A 241 -7.67 8.99 18.18
N SER A 242 -8.89 9.47 18.33
CA SER A 242 -9.41 10.64 17.63
C SER A 242 -10.38 11.41 18.53
N ILE A 243 -10.54 12.69 18.25
CA ILE A 243 -11.61 13.51 18.85
C ILE A 243 -12.99 13.06 18.36
N TYR A 244 -13.08 12.38 17.20
CA TYR A 244 -14.32 11.75 16.77
C TYR A 244 -14.65 10.54 17.64
N ASN A 245 -15.85 10.55 18.26
CA ASN A 245 -16.25 9.58 19.28
C ASN A 245 -16.15 8.12 18.82
N ASN A 246 -16.45 7.83 17.56
CA ASN A 246 -16.47 6.48 17.01
C ASN A 246 -15.07 5.96 16.59
N TYR A 247 -14.04 6.81 16.63
CA TYR A 247 -12.69 6.46 16.20
C TYR A 247 -11.72 6.30 17.38
N ASN A 248 -12.16 5.53 18.38
CA ASN A 248 -11.38 5.29 19.59
C ASN A 248 -11.43 3.80 19.95
N TRP A 249 -10.35 3.07 19.68
CA TRP A 249 -10.26 1.65 20.03
C TRP A 249 -8.90 1.28 20.63
N TYR A 250 -8.88 0.18 21.39
CA TYR A 250 -7.69 -0.48 21.91
C TYR A 250 -7.89 -1.99 21.84
N ASN A 251 -7.49 -2.60 20.75
CA ASN A 251 -7.69 -4.03 20.43
C ASN A 251 -6.49 -4.85 20.87
N GLN A 252 -6.54 -5.42 22.05
CA GLN A 252 -5.46 -6.26 22.59
C GLN A 252 -5.52 -7.73 22.14
N ASN A 253 -6.65 -8.16 21.58
CA ASN A 253 -6.92 -9.56 21.27
C ASN A 253 -6.72 -9.91 19.80
N LEU A 254 -6.19 -8.99 18.98
CA LEU A 254 -5.86 -9.27 17.59
C LEU A 254 -4.74 -10.31 17.53
N LYS A 255 -4.96 -11.34 16.70
CA LYS A 255 -3.95 -12.37 16.45
C LYS A 255 -2.90 -11.88 15.48
N ASP A 256 -1.71 -12.46 15.54
CA ASP A 256 -0.68 -12.21 14.55
C ASP A 256 -1.11 -12.73 13.18
N GLN A 257 -0.82 -11.96 12.14
CA GLN A 257 -1.05 -12.38 10.77
C GLN A 257 0.03 -13.37 10.36
N GLU A 258 -0.37 -14.53 9.85
CA GLU A 258 0.52 -15.50 9.25
C GLU A 258 0.38 -15.48 7.74
N THR A 259 1.51 -15.49 7.03
CA THR A 259 1.53 -15.49 5.57
C THR A 259 2.55 -16.48 5.07
N SER A 260 2.08 -17.48 4.31
CA SER A 260 2.93 -18.39 3.54
C SER A 260 2.88 -17.99 2.07
N ASN A 261 4.03 -17.97 1.41
CA ASN A 261 4.12 -17.63 -0.02
C ASN A 261 5.02 -18.64 -0.74
N ALA A 262 4.54 -19.11 -1.89
CA ALA A 262 5.32 -19.83 -2.88
C ALA A 262 5.42 -18.99 -4.14
N HIS A 263 6.65 -18.65 -4.55
CA HIS A 263 6.93 -17.86 -5.73
C HIS A 263 7.76 -18.65 -6.73
N PHE A 264 7.38 -18.62 -7.98
CA PHE A 264 8.11 -19.16 -9.12
C PHE A 264 8.35 -18.08 -10.16
N ASN A 265 9.54 -18.05 -10.75
CA ASN A 265 9.86 -17.16 -11.85
C ASN A 265 10.72 -17.87 -12.88
N ILE A 266 10.42 -17.62 -14.16
CA ILE A 266 11.25 -18.03 -15.29
C ILE A 266 11.38 -16.86 -16.26
N ALA A 267 12.60 -16.56 -16.67
CA ALA A 267 12.90 -15.53 -17.65
C ALA A 267 13.79 -16.06 -18.77
N TYR A 268 13.49 -15.68 -20.00
CA TYR A 268 14.34 -15.94 -21.16
C TYR A 268 14.85 -14.63 -21.69
N LYS A 269 16.12 -14.31 -21.42
CA LYS A 269 16.72 -12.99 -21.70
C LYS A 269 15.80 -11.88 -21.14
N ASP A 270 15.78 -10.74 -21.84
CA ASP A 270 14.83 -9.65 -21.58
C ASP A 270 13.52 -9.79 -22.40
N LEU A 271 13.35 -10.92 -23.09
CA LEU A 271 12.22 -11.10 -24.02
C LEU A 271 10.94 -11.50 -23.34
N ILE A 272 10.99 -12.48 -22.46
CA ILE A 272 9.82 -13.04 -21.78
C ILE A 272 10.19 -13.36 -20.34
N LYS A 273 9.29 -12.96 -19.43
CA LYS A 273 9.34 -13.34 -18.02
C LYS A 273 7.94 -13.76 -17.56
N ILE A 274 7.89 -14.92 -16.93
CA ILE A 274 6.67 -15.44 -16.31
C ILE A 274 6.94 -15.59 -14.82
N SER A 275 6.06 -15.05 -14.00
CA SER A 275 6.10 -15.24 -12.55
C SER A 275 4.74 -15.69 -12.04
N ALA A 276 4.75 -16.56 -11.03
CA ALA A 276 3.58 -17.04 -10.32
C ALA A 276 3.81 -16.94 -8.81
N ASP A 277 2.82 -16.45 -8.11
CA ASP A 277 2.80 -16.39 -6.66
C ASP A 277 1.53 -17.08 -6.14
N TYR A 278 1.66 -17.81 -5.04
CA TYR A 278 0.56 -18.37 -4.28
C TYR A 278 0.74 -18.00 -2.82
N PHE A 279 -0.27 -17.38 -2.23
CA PHE A 279 -0.29 -16.93 -0.85
C PHE A 279 -1.38 -17.64 -0.07
N ILE A 280 -1.04 -18.00 1.16
CA ILE A 280 -1.96 -18.45 2.20
C ILE A 280 -1.84 -17.42 3.32
N ILE A 281 -2.94 -16.76 3.67
CA ILE A 281 -2.96 -15.66 4.65
C ILE A 281 -3.98 -16.00 5.72
N ASP A 282 -3.54 -16.10 6.97
CA ASP A 282 -4.38 -16.26 8.15
C ASP A 282 -4.37 -14.98 8.98
N ASN A 283 -5.48 -14.70 9.65
CA ASN A 283 -5.66 -13.55 10.53
C ASN A 283 -5.39 -12.21 9.84
N TYR A 284 -5.80 -12.05 8.58
CA TYR A 284 -5.64 -10.81 7.84
C TYR A 284 -6.40 -9.68 8.52
N THR A 285 -5.71 -8.56 8.80
CA THR A 285 -6.32 -7.36 9.39
C THR A 285 -6.58 -6.30 8.33
N TYR A 286 -7.77 -5.69 8.38
CA TYR A 286 -8.21 -4.70 7.41
C TYR A 286 -9.18 -3.70 8.07
N PHE A 287 -9.32 -2.53 7.49
CA PHE A 287 -10.39 -1.60 7.83
C PHE A 287 -11.59 -1.88 6.94
N LYS A 288 -12.76 -1.91 7.54
CA LYS A 288 -14.02 -2.16 6.87
C LYS A 288 -14.99 -1.03 7.18
N GLU A 289 -15.71 -0.58 6.15
CA GLU A 289 -16.83 0.33 6.33
C GLU A 289 -17.98 -0.41 7.02
N THR A 290 -18.51 0.19 8.09
CA THR A 290 -19.63 -0.38 8.84
C THR A 290 -20.91 0.37 8.48
N ALA A 291 -21.96 -0.37 8.07
CA ALA A 291 -23.30 0.19 8.00
C ALA A 291 -23.78 0.57 9.42
N ASN A 292 -24.59 1.60 9.51
CA ASN A 292 -25.24 1.92 10.78
C ASN A 292 -26.11 0.74 11.21
N LEU A 293 -25.73 0.08 12.31
CA LEU A 293 -26.43 -1.10 12.84
C LEU A 293 -27.88 -0.82 13.25
N LEU A 294 -28.27 0.46 13.41
CA LEU A 294 -29.62 0.85 13.85
C LEU A 294 -30.60 1.05 12.70
N THR A 295 -30.16 1.42 11.51
CA THR A 295 -31.05 1.76 10.39
C THR A 295 -30.89 0.86 9.18
N GLY A 296 -29.82 0.07 9.10
CA GLY A 296 -29.48 -0.72 7.89
C GLY A 296 -29.13 0.14 6.68
N GLU A 297 -29.21 1.45 6.78
CA GLU A 297 -28.75 2.39 5.77
C GLU A 297 -27.24 2.59 5.91
N ILE A 298 -26.56 2.69 4.78
CA ILE A 298 -25.16 3.16 4.72
C ILE A 298 -25.23 4.62 5.17
N ASP A 299 -24.94 4.88 6.44
CA ASP A 299 -24.91 6.24 6.94
C ASP A 299 -23.86 7.03 6.13
N ILE A 300 -24.20 8.25 5.76
CA ILE A 300 -23.30 9.22 5.11
C ILE A 300 -22.01 9.39 5.94
N LYS A 301 -22.06 9.10 7.20
CA LYS A 301 -20.94 9.02 8.15
C LYS A 301 -20.15 7.73 7.94
N ARG A 302 -19.29 7.68 6.97
CA ARG A 302 -18.44 6.52 6.59
C ARG A 302 -17.59 6.03 7.77
N LEU A 303 -18.21 5.32 8.69
CA LEU A 303 -17.51 4.76 9.84
C LEU A 303 -16.67 3.56 9.40
N ALA A 304 -15.37 3.67 9.54
CA ALA A 304 -14.43 2.62 9.26
C ALA A 304 -13.82 2.08 10.55
N LEU A 305 -13.96 0.78 10.79
CA LEU A 305 -13.45 0.10 11.98
C LEU A 305 -12.42 -0.98 11.60
N PRO A 306 -11.50 -1.31 12.52
CA PRO A 306 -10.56 -2.41 12.32
C PRO A 306 -11.25 -3.77 12.49
N PHE A 307 -10.98 -4.67 11.56
CA PHE A 307 -11.42 -6.07 11.57
C PHE A 307 -10.26 -7.02 11.34
N GLN A 308 -10.47 -8.26 11.72
CA GLN A 308 -9.56 -9.36 11.43
C GLN A 308 -10.35 -10.50 10.82
N ALA A 309 -9.90 -11.00 9.66
CA ALA A 309 -10.52 -12.11 8.97
C ALA A 309 -10.48 -13.38 9.84
N SER A 310 -11.63 -14.03 10.02
CA SER A 310 -11.77 -15.30 10.73
C SER A 310 -11.32 -16.49 9.88
N ASN A 311 -11.42 -16.36 8.56
CA ASN A 311 -11.13 -17.39 7.58
C ASN A 311 -9.79 -17.15 6.90
N GLN A 312 -9.20 -18.24 6.41
CA GLN A 312 -7.98 -18.22 5.61
C GLN A 312 -8.27 -17.67 4.21
N ILE A 313 -7.37 -16.82 3.72
CA ILE A 313 -7.41 -16.28 2.38
C ILE A 313 -6.35 -16.98 1.53
N ASN A 314 -6.76 -17.64 0.46
CA ASN A 314 -5.89 -18.18 -0.56
C ASN A 314 -5.86 -17.22 -1.76
N TYR A 315 -4.71 -16.64 -2.04
CA TYR A 315 -4.54 -15.67 -3.13
C TYR A 315 -3.45 -16.11 -4.08
N TYR A 316 -3.74 -16.08 -5.37
CA TYR A 316 -2.75 -16.38 -6.40
C TYR A 316 -2.73 -15.35 -7.50
N LYS A 317 -1.54 -15.16 -8.09
CA LYS A 317 -1.36 -14.32 -9.27
C LYS A 317 -0.34 -14.92 -10.22
N ILE A 318 -0.58 -14.77 -11.50
CA ILE A 318 0.32 -15.13 -12.59
C ILE A 318 0.55 -13.87 -13.41
N LYS A 319 1.81 -13.54 -13.66
CA LYS A 319 2.20 -12.36 -14.43
C LYS A 319 3.09 -12.78 -15.60
N LEU A 320 2.74 -12.29 -16.77
CA LEU A 320 3.53 -12.40 -18.01
C LEU A 320 4.08 -11.02 -18.37
N GLU A 321 5.37 -10.92 -18.57
CA GLU A 321 6.05 -9.72 -19.08
C GLU A 321 6.76 -10.10 -20.38
N ASN A 322 6.60 -9.25 -21.39
CA ASN A 322 7.20 -9.48 -22.71
C ASN A 322 7.75 -8.16 -23.25
N HIS A 323 8.99 -8.20 -23.76
CA HIS A 323 9.65 -7.04 -24.35
C HIS A 323 10.29 -7.43 -25.68
N ASN A 324 9.61 -7.09 -26.77
CA ASN A 324 10.09 -7.33 -28.13
C ASN A 324 10.54 -6.03 -28.79
N ARG A 325 11.68 -6.07 -29.46
CA ARG A 325 12.19 -4.94 -30.25
C ARG A 325 12.50 -5.37 -31.68
N VAL A 326 11.93 -4.64 -32.63
CA VAL A 326 12.20 -4.83 -34.06
C VAL A 326 12.55 -3.48 -34.66
N GLY A 327 13.82 -3.28 -34.97
CA GLY A 327 14.33 -2.02 -35.48
C GLY A 327 14.11 -0.85 -34.52
N LYS A 328 13.33 0.13 -34.97
CA LYS A 328 12.99 1.34 -34.20
C LYS A 328 11.75 1.16 -33.29
N PHE A 329 11.02 0.06 -33.44
CA PHE A 329 9.81 -0.24 -32.68
C PHE A 329 10.11 -1.20 -31.54
N ALA A 330 9.48 -0.96 -30.39
CA ALA A 330 9.45 -1.92 -29.29
C ALA A 330 8.00 -2.10 -28.80
N LEU A 331 7.67 -3.35 -28.48
CA LEU A 331 6.39 -3.73 -27.87
C LEU A 331 6.70 -4.27 -26.47
N ILE A 332 6.17 -3.61 -25.45
CA ILE A 332 6.33 -3.97 -24.05
C ILE A 332 4.95 -4.32 -23.51
N ASN A 333 4.77 -5.57 -23.13
CA ASN A 333 3.49 -6.07 -22.63
C ASN A 333 3.65 -6.59 -21.20
N THR A 334 2.66 -6.30 -20.39
CA THR A 334 2.45 -6.91 -19.09
C THR A 334 1.01 -7.35 -19.00
N ALA A 335 0.78 -8.61 -18.69
CA ALA A 335 -0.53 -9.15 -18.38
C ALA A 335 -0.45 -9.89 -17.05
N GLN A 336 -1.41 -9.65 -16.15
CA GLN A 336 -1.51 -10.29 -14.87
C GLN A 336 -2.92 -10.83 -14.68
N TYR A 337 -2.99 -12.08 -14.31
CA TYR A 337 -4.20 -12.71 -13.80
C TYR A 337 -4.04 -12.99 -12.32
N GLN A 338 -5.05 -12.70 -11.55
CA GLN A 338 -5.05 -12.93 -10.11
C GLN A 338 -6.45 -13.28 -9.64
N ASN A 339 -6.53 -14.12 -8.61
CA ASN A 339 -7.78 -14.45 -7.98
C ASN A 339 -7.55 -14.83 -6.52
N LYS A 340 -8.62 -14.84 -5.76
CA LYS A 340 -8.64 -15.22 -4.37
C LYS A 340 -9.76 -16.22 -4.10
N GLU A 341 -9.50 -17.13 -3.20
CA GLU A 341 -10.48 -18.03 -2.63
C GLU A 341 -10.59 -17.69 -1.15
N GLU A 342 -11.73 -17.16 -0.75
CA GLU A 342 -12.11 -16.99 0.64
C GLU A 342 -13.15 -18.07 0.95
N THR A 343 -13.03 -18.78 2.08
CA THR A 343 -14.05 -19.73 2.51
C THR A 343 -15.37 -18.99 2.65
N GLU A 344 -16.49 -19.60 2.23
CA GLU A 344 -17.81 -18.97 2.21
C GLU A 344 -18.06 -18.15 3.49
N LEU A 345 -18.24 -16.85 3.27
CA LEU A 345 -18.52 -15.89 4.32
C LEU A 345 -19.99 -16.07 4.74
N GLU A 346 -20.29 -16.02 6.03
CA GLU A 346 -21.66 -15.91 6.49
C GLU A 346 -22.34 -14.69 5.85
N TYR A 347 -23.64 -14.82 5.59
CA TYR A 347 -24.48 -13.81 4.95
C TYR A 347 -24.19 -12.41 5.51
N ASN A 348 -23.59 -11.50 4.69
CA ASN A 348 -23.16 -10.12 4.98
C ASN A 348 -21.69 -9.87 5.34
N GLU A 349 -20.78 -10.83 5.27
CA GLU A 349 -19.37 -10.50 5.37
C GLU A 349 -18.84 -9.96 4.03
N LEU A 350 -18.22 -8.79 4.08
CA LEU A 350 -17.55 -8.16 2.96
C LEU A 350 -16.28 -8.93 2.60
N MET A 351 -15.99 -9.05 1.31
CA MET A 351 -14.70 -9.56 0.85
C MET A 351 -13.55 -8.78 1.47
N THR A 352 -12.59 -9.48 2.05
CA THR A 352 -11.49 -8.89 2.81
C THR A 352 -10.37 -8.35 1.94
N LEU A 353 -10.18 -8.95 0.75
CA LEU A 353 -9.13 -8.56 -0.18
C LEU A 353 -9.75 -8.26 -1.57
N ASN A 354 -9.80 -6.99 -1.95
CA ASN A 354 -10.40 -6.53 -3.19
C ASN A 354 -9.33 -6.30 -4.25
N VAL A 355 -9.31 -7.12 -5.29
CA VAL A 355 -8.35 -7.05 -6.39
C VAL A 355 -9.03 -7.30 -7.74
N PRO A 356 -8.64 -6.59 -8.83
CA PRO A 356 -9.14 -6.89 -10.17
C PRO A 356 -8.59 -8.23 -10.64
N GLU A 357 -9.40 -9.02 -11.31
CA GLU A 357 -9.01 -10.35 -11.81
C GLU A 357 -7.94 -10.27 -12.90
N TRP A 358 -8.11 -9.35 -13.85
CA TRP A 358 -7.16 -9.12 -14.92
C TRP A 358 -6.63 -7.68 -14.91
N ILE A 359 -5.32 -7.57 -15.13
CA ILE A 359 -4.64 -6.28 -15.32
C ILE A 359 -3.74 -6.42 -16.53
N THR A 360 -3.79 -5.45 -17.46
CA THR A 360 -2.87 -5.42 -18.57
C THR A 360 -2.34 -4.01 -18.85
N ARG A 361 -1.07 -3.95 -19.23
CA ARG A 361 -0.40 -2.75 -19.69
C ARG A 361 0.42 -3.08 -20.92
N ASN A 362 0.12 -2.43 -22.05
CA ASN A 362 0.76 -2.69 -23.33
C ASN A 362 1.27 -1.37 -23.90
N THR A 363 2.55 -1.29 -24.18
CA THR A 363 3.20 -0.08 -24.71
C THR A 363 3.81 -0.37 -26.06
N LEU A 364 3.36 0.36 -27.08
CA LEU A 364 4.01 0.44 -28.38
C LEU A 364 4.94 1.67 -28.39
N LEU A 365 6.20 1.46 -28.62
CA LEU A 365 7.26 2.45 -28.53
C LEU A 365 7.97 2.58 -29.87
N TYR A 366 8.18 3.81 -30.32
CA TYR A 366 9.05 4.15 -31.43
C TYR A 366 10.25 4.97 -30.95
N SER A 367 11.46 4.59 -31.34
CA SER A 367 12.69 5.26 -30.93
C SER A 367 13.59 5.54 -32.13
N THR A 368 14.06 6.79 -32.27
CA THR A 368 14.94 7.17 -33.37
C THR A 368 15.86 8.32 -32.98
N TYR A 369 16.98 8.43 -33.71
CA TYR A 369 17.84 9.59 -33.66
C TYR A 369 17.52 10.54 -34.81
N LEU A 370 17.42 11.83 -34.52
CA LEU A 370 17.17 12.91 -35.45
C LEU A 370 18.34 13.92 -35.43
N PHE A 371 18.42 14.78 -36.45
CA PHE A 371 19.42 15.87 -36.57
C PHE A 371 20.86 15.39 -36.33
N ASN A 372 21.32 14.43 -37.14
CA ASN A 372 22.66 13.85 -37.05
C ASN A 372 23.02 13.34 -35.64
N ASN A 373 22.08 12.65 -35.01
CA ASN A 373 22.20 12.11 -33.65
C ASN A 373 22.20 13.15 -32.51
N SER A 374 21.87 14.41 -32.81
CA SER A 374 21.80 15.45 -31.79
C SER A 374 20.55 15.36 -30.92
N LEU A 375 19.51 14.72 -31.42
CA LEU A 375 18.25 14.49 -30.69
C LEU A 375 17.90 13.00 -30.73
N PHE A 376 17.79 12.38 -29.55
CA PHE A 376 17.15 11.07 -29.40
C PHE A 376 15.67 11.29 -29.09
N LEU A 377 14.80 10.84 -29.98
CA LEU A 377 13.35 10.91 -29.82
C LEU A 377 12.79 9.52 -29.50
N GLN A 378 11.95 9.47 -28.49
CA GLN A 378 11.18 8.30 -28.11
C GLN A 378 9.71 8.70 -27.92
N THR A 379 8.80 8.09 -28.66
CA THR A 379 7.36 8.33 -28.59
C THR A 379 6.60 7.02 -28.54
N GLY A 380 5.44 7.02 -27.96
CA GLY A 380 4.64 5.81 -27.87
C GLY A 380 3.24 6.01 -27.32
N VAL A 381 2.54 4.89 -27.29
CA VAL A 381 1.21 4.76 -26.74
C VAL A 381 1.21 3.64 -25.73
N THR A 382 0.65 3.88 -24.56
CA THR A 382 0.43 2.87 -23.53
C THR A 382 -1.07 2.63 -23.37
N PHE A 383 -1.48 1.40 -23.53
CA PHE A 383 -2.82 0.90 -23.22
C PHE A 383 -2.82 0.28 -21.82
N ASN A 384 -3.71 0.73 -20.95
CA ASN A 384 -3.93 0.19 -19.61
C ASN A 384 -5.38 -0.26 -19.49
N PHE A 385 -5.57 -1.44 -18.92
CA PHE A 385 -6.91 -1.99 -18.67
C PHE A 385 -6.87 -2.90 -17.44
N PHE A 386 -7.95 -2.89 -16.67
CA PHE A 386 -8.23 -3.86 -15.61
C PHE A 386 -9.72 -4.13 -15.50
N THR A 387 -10.07 -5.35 -15.07
CA THR A 387 -11.46 -5.78 -14.88
C THR A 387 -12.10 -5.07 -13.69
N LYS A 388 -13.41 -5.05 -13.65
CA LYS A 388 -14.17 -4.49 -12.52
C LYS A 388 -13.80 -5.16 -11.19
N PHE A 389 -13.75 -4.37 -10.15
CA PHE A 389 -13.61 -4.83 -8.76
C PHE A 389 -14.06 -3.73 -7.80
N TYR A 390 -14.39 -4.10 -6.59
CA TYR A 390 -14.66 -3.17 -5.50
C TYR A 390 -13.33 -2.62 -4.98
N ALA A 391 -12.99 -1.38 -5.35
CA ALA A 391 -11.75 -0.79 -4.91
C ALA A 391 -11.91 -0.22 -3.50
N ASP A 392 -10.89 -0.45 -2.67
CA ASP A 392 -10.82 0.18 -1.36
C ASP A 392 -10.70 1.71 -1.53
N TYR A 393 -11.35 2.47 -0.65
CA TYR A 393 -11.20 3.91 -0.64
C TYR A 393 -10.20 4.36 0.43
N TYR A 394 -9.52 5.47 0.18
CA TYR A 394 -8.61 6.05 1.16
C TYR A 394 -9.38 6.87 2.21
N ASN A 395 -9.15 6.57 3.50
CA ASN A 395 -9.69 7.32 4.62
C ASN A 395 -8.61 8.26 5.19
N PRO A 396 -8.74 9.59 5.01
CA PRO A 396 -7.73 10.55 5.45
C PRO A 396 -7.53 10.60 6.96
N LEU A 397 -8.58 10.36 7.76
CA LEU A 397 -8.49 10.35 9.22
C LEU A 397 -7.62 9.19 9.72
N LEU A 398 -7.82 8.00 9.15
CA LEU A 398 -7.03 6.81 9.48
C LEU A 398 -5.66 6.80 8.79
N SER A 399 -5.51 7.55 7.68
CA SER A 399 -4.38 7.43 6.73
C SER A 399 -4.23 6.00 6.20
N GLU A 400 -5.35 5.30 5.98
CA GLU A 400 -5.42 3.89 5.57
C GLU A 400 -6.48 3.66 4.50
N PHE A 401 -6.36 2.54 3.79
CA PHE A 401 -7.39 2.09 2.87
C PHE A 401 -8.46 1.27 3.58
N VAL A 402 -9.71 1.49 3.19
CA VAL A 402 -10.91 0.88 3.80
C VAL A 402 -11.64 0.07 2.74
N THR A 403 -11.98 -1.17 3.05
CA THR A 403 -12.72 -2.05 2.15
C THR A 403 -14.19 -1.62 2.06
N GLN A 404 -14.74 -1.67 0.85
CA GLN A 404 -16.13 -1.41 0.53
C GLN A 404 -16.63 -2.37 -0.57
N ASN A 405 -17.96 -2.55 -0.69
CA ASN A 405 -18.58 -3.46 -1.65
C ASN A 405 -19.76 -2.84 -2.42
N TYR A 406 -19.89 -1.52 -2.42
CA TYR A 406 -20.99 -0.83 -3.08
C TYR A 406 -20.59 -0.12 -4.38
N LYS A 407 -19.28 0.19 -4.57
CA LYS A 407 -18.79 0.88 -5.77
C LYS A 407 -17.70 0.10 -6.46
N GLU A 408 -18.00 -0.39 -7.65
CA GLU A 408 -17.02 -1.01 -8.53
C GLU A 408 -16.33 0.03 -9.40
N ILE A 409 -15.05 -0.17 -9.64
CA ILE A 409 -14.26 0.56 -10.64
C ILE A 409 -13.61 -0.43 -11.60
N GLY A 410 -13.28 0.01 -12.81
CA GLY A 410 -12.61 -0.81 -13.81
C GLY A 410 -13.38 -0.89 -15.13
N GLU A 411 -12.96 -1.82 -16.00
CA GLU A 411 -13.47 -2.01 -17.38
C GLU A 411 -13.37 -0.78 -18.26
N TYR A 412 -12.52 0.17 -17.90
CA TYR A 412 -12.29 1.37 -18.68
C TYR A 412 -10.91 1.33 -19.34
N PRO A 413 -10.83 1.24 -20.68
CA PRO A 413 -9.57 1.28 -21.40
C PRO A 413 -8.97 2.70 -21.36
N ARG A 414 -7.74 2.82 -20.87
CA ARG A 414 -7.02 4.09 -20.83
C ARG A 414 -5.83 4.05 -21.78
N PHE A 415 -5.72 5.10 -22.62
CA PHE A 415 -4.60 5.30 -23.52
C PHE A 415 -3.80 6.52 -23.09
N ASP A 416 -2.52 6.32 -22.86
CA ASP A 416 -1.56 7.37 -22.51
C ASP A 416 -0.59 7.56 -23.69
N PHE A 417 -0.50 8.76 -24.22
CA PHE A 417 0.46 9.12 -25.26
C PHE A 417 1.64 9.86 -24.63
N PHE A 418 2.85 9.54 -25.05
CA PHE A 418 4.02 10.19 -24.51
C PHE A 418 5.06 10.48 -25.59
N VAL A 419 5.84 11.53 -25.37
CA VAL A 419 6.98 11.95 -26.15
C VAL A 419 8.12 12.28 -25.21
N ASN A 420 9.25 11.60 -25.36
CA ASN A 420 10.47 11.90 -24.64
C ASN A 420 11.54 12.34 -25.63
N ALA A 421 12.21 13.42 -25.35
CA ALA A 421 13.32 13.92 -26.15
C ALA A 421 14.57 14.07 -25.29
N THR A 422 15.70 13.61 -25.80
CA THR A 422 17.01 13.80 -25.15
C THR A 422 17.92 14.54 -26.09
N ILE A 423 18.35 15.74 -25.68
CA ILE A 423 19.27 16.61 -26.43
C ILE A 423 20.56 16.67 -25.62
N GLN A 424 21.63 16.06 -26.15
CA GLN A 424 22.90 15.93 -25.45
C GLN A 424 22.73 15.27 -24.07
N GLN A 425 22.87 16.04 -22.98
CA GLN A 425 22.70 15.56 -21.59
C GLN A 425 21.34 15.98 -20.98
N THR A 426 20.52 16.72 -21.71
CA THR A 426 19.23 17.21 -21.23
C THR A 426 18.11 16.31 -21.71
N ARG A 427 17.30 15.82 -20.79
CA ARG A 427 16.10 15.03 -21.04
C ARG A 427 14.86 15.90 -20.82
N ILE A 428 13.97 15.92 -21.82
CA ILE A 428 12.70 16.68 -21.83
C ILE A 428 11.55 15.69 -21.97
#